data_a5ea8826f7bc17836ed680817802716f
#
_entry.id   a5ea8826f7bc17836ed680817802716f
#
_cell.length_a   1.000
_cell.length_b   1.000
_cell.length_c   1.000
_cell.angle_alpha   90.00
_cell.angle_beta   90.00
_cell.angle_gamma   90.00
#
_symmetry.space_group_name_H-M   'P 1'
#
loop_
_entity.id
_entity.type
_entity.pdbx_description
1 polymer ?
#
loop_
_entity_poly.entity_id
_entity_poly.type
_entity_poly.pdbx_seq_one_letter_code
_entity_poly.pdbx_strand_id
1 'polypeptide(L)'
;MLKLSIITINFNDKAGLEKTIKSFVSQSFTDIEFIVIDGGSTDGSLELIKKYEKQLSYWCSEKDSGIYNAQNKGLKEAKGEYCLFLNSGDYLVHERIIENVFARNYAEDIIYGDMMVDWGAGKITLEKMHKKITLYEMYIDTVWHPVSFIRRALFEKYGNYDENFKIVADYEFFFRSIIINSASTRYLPVAISVFGFNGLSSDASNKATEKAERVTVWKKYLSDSQIDSLEDKLQEEIKKKRKLFNRIIKKLRC
;
A
#
# COMPACT_ATOMS: atom_id res chain seq x y z
N MET A 1 7.37 -22.11 -9.15
CA MET A 1 6.53 -21.46 -8.09
C MET A 1 6.31 -20.03 -8.58
N LEU A 2 5.06 -19.54 -8.60
CA LEU A 2 4.76 -18.17 -9.03
C LEU A 2 5.54 -17.16 -8.18
N LYS A 3 6.06 -16.10 -8.83
CA LYS A 3 6.87 -15.08 -8.16
C LYS A 3 6.01 -14.06 -7.44
N LEU A 4 4.88 -13.65 -8.05
CA LEU A 4 4.06 -12.56 -7.55
C LEU A 4 2.57 -12.86 -7.70
N SER A 5 1.79 -12.59 -6.63
CA SER A 5 0.35 -12.44 -6.68
C SER A 5 0.00 -10.96 -6.60
N ILE A 6 -0.66 -10.42 -7.60
CA ILE A 6 -1.26 -9.09 -7.53
C ILE A 6 -2.72 -9.26 -7.12
N ILE A 7 -3.09 -8.60 -6.03
CA ILE A 7 -4.42 -8.68 -5.43
C ILE A 7 -5.09 -7.32 -5.58
N THR A 8 -6.22 -7.30 -6.28
CA THR A 8 -7.04 -6.10 -6.49
C THR A 8 -8.39 -6.29 -5.82
N ILE A 9 -8.76 -5.34 -5.00
CA ILE A 9 -10.11 -5.23 -4.46
C ILE A 9 -10.88 -4.14 -5.20
N ASN A 10 -12.20 -4.33 -5.36
CA ASN A 10 -13.07 -3.39 -6.04
C ASN A 10 -14.42 -3.26 -5.33
N PHE A 11 -14.95 -2.06 -5.26
CA PHE A 11 -16.34 -1.81 -4.90
C PHE A 11 -16.86 -0.56 -5.61
N ASN A 12 -17.76 -0.76 -6.59
CA ASN A 12 -18.39 0.31 -7.36
C ASN A 12 -17.39 1.32 -7.98
N ASP A 13 -16.26 0.80 -8.50
CA ASP A 13 -15.28 1.60 -9.24
C ASP A 13 -14.85 0.87 -10.53
N LYS A 14 -15.80 0.71 -11.45
CA LYS A 14 -15.57 0.06 -12.76
C LYS A 14 -14.45 0.71 -13.55
N ALA A 15 -14.36 2.05 -13.55
CA ALA A 15 -13.35 2.78 -14.32
C ALA A 15 -11.95 2.57 -13.74
N GLY A 16 -11.81 2.63 -12.41
CA GLY A 16 -10.56 2.33 -11.71
C GLY A 16 -10.15 0.88 -11.92
N LEU A 17 -11.09 -0.06 -11.77
CA LEU A 17 -10.82 -1.48 -11.99
C LEU A 17 -10.31 -1.75 -13.42
N GLU A 18 -10.91 -1.14 -14.45
CA GLU A 18 -10.46 -1.31 -15.82
C GLU A 18 -9.02 -0.81 -16.01
N LYS A 19 -8.68 0.32 -15.39
CA LYS A 19 -7.32 0.89 -15.42
C LYS A 19 -6.32 -0.07 -14.77
N THR A 20 -6.65 -0.60 -13.60
CA THR A 20 -5.83 -1.57 -12.87
C THR A 20 -5.62 -2.85 -13.68
N ILE A 21 -6.70 -3.47 -14.19
CA ILE A 21 -6.63 -4.69 -15.02
C ILE A 21 -5.74 -4.46 -16.26
N LYS A 22 -5.94 -3.35 -16.98
CA LYS A 22 -5.13 -3.05 -18.18
C LYS A 22 -3.65 -2.93 -17.85
N SER A 23 -3.29 -2.33 -16.72
CA SER A 23 -1.90 -2.20 -16.30
C SER A 23 -1.26 -3.55 -15.96
N PHE A 24 -2.03 -4.49 -15.43
CA PHE A 24 -1.58 -5.87 -15.23
C PHE A 24 -1.42 -6.62 -16.56
N VAL A 25 -2.45 -6.61 -17.41
CA VAL A 25 -2.45 -7.35 -18.68
C VAL A 25 -1.32 -6.92 -19.61
N SER A 26 -0.86 -5.68 -19.50
CA SER A 26 0.27 -5.15 -20.29
C SER A 26 1.65 -5.60 -19.78
N GLN A 27 1.76 -6.25 -18.61
CA GLN A 27 3.07 -6.60 -18.05
C GLN A 27 3.80 -7.64 -18.90
N SER A 28 5.10 -7.41 -19.12
CA SER A 28 5.99 -8.37 -19.81
C SER A 28 6.38 -9.57 -18.95
N PHE A 29 6.32 -9.43 -17.64
CA PHE A 29 6.67 -10.49 -16.69
C PHE A 29 5.54 -11.50 -16.58
N THR A 30 5.82 -12.78 -16.78
CA THR A 30 4.82 -13.86 -16.92
C THR A 30 4.65 -14.73 -15.67
N ASP A 31 5.62 -14.71 -14.74
CA ASP A 31 5.57 -15.52 -13.52
C ASP A 31 4.74 -14.82 -12.42
N ILE A 32 3.55 -14.35 -12.80
CA ILE A 32 2.63 -13.59 -11.98
C ILE A 32 1.20 -14.12 -12.12
N GLU A 33 0.41 -13.94 -11.07
CA GLU A 33 -1.03 -14.17 -11.09
C GLU A 33 -1.79 -12.90 -10.69
N PHE A 34 -3.03 -12.82 -11.17
CA PHE A 34 -3.90 -11.69 -10.86
C PHE A 34 -5.21 -12.17 -10.23
N ILE A 35 -5.49 -11.63 -9.07
CA ILE A 35 -6.64 -11.98 -8.22
C ILE A 35 -7.51 -10.73 -8.06
N VAL A 36 -8.80 -10.84 -8.38
CA VAL A 36 -9.76 -9.74 -8.25
C VAL A 36 -10.86 -10.14 -7.28
N ILE A 37 -11.04 -9.33 -6.23
CA ILE A 37 -12.10 -9.49 -5.24
C ILE A 37 -13.02 -8.27 -5.37
N ASP A 38 -14.24 -8.51 -5.81
CA ASP A 38 -15.27 -7.48 -5.95
C ASP A 38 -16.29 -7.59 -4.81
N GLY A 39 -16.57 -6.50 -4.13
CA GLY A 39 -17.45 -6.40 -2.96
C GLY A 39 -18.95 -6.46 -3.29
N GLY A 40 -19.33 -7.02 -4.44
CA GLY A 40 -20.73 -7.07 -4.90
C GLY A 40 -21.16 -5.76 -5.57
N SER A 41 -20.33 -5.24 -6.47
CA SER A 41 -20.57 -3.99 -7.19
C SER A 41 -21.81 -4.05 -8.09
N THR A 42 -22.43 -2.88 -8.30
CA THR A 42 -23.64 -2.71 -9.13
C THR A 42 -23.45 -1.73 -10.29
N ASP A 43 -22.23 -1.25 -10.51
CA ASP A 43 -21.88 -0.22 -11.50
C ASP A 43 -21.42 -0.78 -12.86
N GLY A 44 -21.51 -2.11 -13.05
CA GLY A 44 -21.02 -2.81 -14.24
C GLY A 44 -19.58 -3.34 -14.09
N SER A 45 -19.03 -3.33 -12.86
CA SER A 45 -17.73 -3.95 -12.56
C SER A 45 -17.74 -5.46 -12.80
N LEU A 46 -18.83 -6.14 -12.48
CA LEU A 46 -18.96 -7.59 -12.70
C LEU A 46 -18.86 -7.97 -14.19
N GLU A 47 -19.50 -7.21 -15.07
CA GLU A 47 -19.41 -7.41 -16.51
C GLU A 47 -17.98 -7.18 -17.02
N LEU A 48 -17.29 -6.19 -16.45
CA LEU A 48 -15.90 -5.93 -16.75
C LEU A 48 -15.01 -7.11 -16.32
N ILE A 49 -15.17 -7.63 -15.10
CA ILE A 49 -14.44 -8.80 -14.59
C ILE A 49 -14.62 -9.99 -15.53
N LYS A 50 -15.88 -10.31 -15.90
CA LYS A 50 -16.18 -11.39 -16.85
C LYS A 50 -15.52 -11.19 -18.22
N LYS A 51 -15.44 -9.95 -18.72
CA LYS A 51 -14.73 -9.63 -19.97
C LYS A 51 -13.25 -10.00 -19.92
N TYR A 52 -12.62 -9.85 -18.76
CA TYR A 52 -11.18 -10.15 -18.55
C TYR A 52 -10.92 -11.50 -17.86
N GLU A 53 -11.95 -12.34 -17.66
CA GLU A 53 -11.87 -13.59 -16.90
C GLU A 53 -10.70 -14.51 -17.29
N LYS A 54 -10.38 -14.58 -18.58
CA LYS A 54 -9.28 -15.41 -19.09
C LYS A 54 -7.89 -14.93 -18.66
N GLN A 55 -7.76 -13.68 -18.25
CA GLN A 55 -6.51 -13.07 -17.76
C GLN A 55 -6.41 -13.10 -16.24
N LEU A 56 -7.51 -13.46 -15.55
CA LEU A 56 -7.54 -13.54 -14.10
C LEU A 56 -7.23 -14.96 -13.64
N SER A 57 -6.39 -15.10 -12.64
CA SER A 57 -6.09 -16.40 -12.02
C SER A 57 -7.20 -16.83 -11.06
N TYR A 58 -7.85 -15.83 -10.45
CA TYR A 58 -9.02 -16.00 -9.59
C TYR A 58 -9.83 -14.70 -9.54
N TRP A 59 -11.14 -14.82 -9.41
CA TRP A 59 -12.01 -13.70 -9.08
C TRP A 59 -13.25 -14.16 -8.33
N CYS A 60 -13.80 -13.30 -7.49
CA CYS A 60 -15.14 -13.43 -6.95
C CYS A 60 -15.83 -12.07 -6.88
N SER A 61 -17.16 -12.07 -6.92
CA SER A 61 -18.00 -10.89 -6.71
C SER A 61 -19.07 -11.26 -5.70
N GLU A 62 -18.88 -10.80 -4.47
CA GLU A 62 -19.78 -11.06 -3.36
C GLU A 62 -19.63 -9.95 -2.32
N LYS A 63 -20.68 -9.72 -1.53
CA LYS A 63 -20.62 -8.72 -0.45
C LYS A 63 -19.46 -9.04 0.53
N ASP A 64 -18.70 -8.04 0.85
CA ASP A 64 -17.67 -8.10 1.89
C ASP A 64 -18.03 -7.23 3.11
N SER A 65 -17.21 -7.33 4.17
CA SER A 65 -17.34 -6.53 5.38
C SER A 65 -16.35 -5.34 5.42
N GLY A 66 -15.72 -5.02 4.31
CA GLY A 66 -14.77 -3.90 4.16
C GLY A 66 -13.49 -4.29 3.45
N ILE A 67 -12.63 -3.29 3.23
CA ILE A 67 -11.40 -3.38 2.45
C ILE A 67 -10.53 -4.57 2.85
N TYR A 68 -10.25 -4.72 4.15
CA TYR A 68 -9.33 -5.74 4.63
C TYR A 68 -9.93 -7.15 4.61
N ASN A 69 -11.26 -7.27 4.70
CA ASN A 69 -11.92 -8.55 4.44
C ASN A 69 -11.75 -8.96 2.96
N ALA A 70 -11.94 -8.03 2.02
CA ALA A 70 -11.70 -8.30 0.62
C ALA A 70 -10.22 -8.63 0.34
N GLN A 71 -9.27 -7.88 0.91
CA GLN A 71 -7.84 -8.17 0.76
C GLN A 71 -7.45 -9.53 1.35
N ASN A 72 -7.99 -9.90 2.50
CA ASN A 72 -7.78 -11.21 3.12
C ASN A 72 -8.38 -12.36 2.29
N LYS A 73 -9.54 -12.16 1.64
CA LYS A 73 -10.08 -13.13 0.68
C LYS A 73 -9.12 -13.34 -0.49
N GLY A 74 -8.58 -12.26 -1.08
CA GLY A 74 -7.61 -12.35 -2.15
C GLY A 74 -6.29 -13.01 -1.71
N LEU A 75 -5.82 -12.71 -0.50
CA LEU A 75 -4.62 -13.31 0.06
C LEU A 75 -4.75 -14.83 0.23
N LYS A 76 -5.93 -15.32 0.60
CA LYS A 76 -6.21 -16.76 0.74
C LYS A 76 -6.01 -17.51 -0.59
N GLU A 77 -6.28 -16.87 -1.71
CA GLU A 77 -6.14 -17.45 -3.05
C GLU A 77 -4.74 -17.29 -3.64
N ALA A 78 -3.89 -16.43 -3.03
CA ALA A 78 -2.56 -16.10 -3.51
C ALA A 78 -1.58 -17.29 -3.40
N LYS A 79 -0.83 -17.55 -4.49
CA LYS A 79 0.16 -18.62 -4.61
C LYS A 79 1.58 -18.11 -4.87
N GLY A 80 1.73 -16.81 -5.16
CA GLY A 80 3.00 -16.16 -5.40
C GLY A 80 3.91 -16.15 -4.17
N GLU A 81 5.20 -16.08 -4.40
CA GLU A 81 6.19 -15.88 -3.33
C GLU A 81 5.99 -14.55 -2.62
N TYR A 82 5.65 -13.51 -3.39
CA TYR A 82 5.30 -12.18 -2.91
C TYR A 82 3.85 -11.83 -3.25
N CYS A 83 3.25 -10.95 -2.47
CA CYS A 83 1.96 -10.34 -2.72
C CYS A 83 2.12 -8.82 -2.91
N LEU A 84 1.42 -8.24 -3.88
CA LEU A 84 1.26 -6.82 -4.09
C LEU A 84 -0.24 -6.49 -4.05
N PHE A 85 -0.64 -5.58 -3.18
CA PHE A 85 -2.02 -5.09 -3.13
C PHE A 85 -2.14 -3.84 -3.98
N LEU A 86 -2.82 -3.95 -5.09
CA LEU A 86 -3.04 -2.89 -6.07
C LEU A 86 -4.55 -2.70 -6.23
N ASN A 87 -5.13 -1.84 -5.41
CA ASN A 87 -6.59 -1.63 -5.38
C ASN A 87 -7.12 -1.01 -6.67
N SER A 88 -8.43 -1.09 -6.91
CA SER A 88 -9.06 -0.43 -8.06
C SER A 88 -8.70 1.05 -8.10
N GLY A 89 -8.29 1.54 -9.28
CA GLY A 89 -7.80 2.89 -9.51
C GLY A 89 -6.29 3.03 -9.44
N ASP A 90 -5.61 2.16 -8.70
CA ASP A 90 -4.14 2.09 -8.71
C ASP A 90 -3.66 1.27 -9.91
N TYR A 91 -2.49 1.62 -10.46
CA TYR A 91 -1.96 0.93 -11.63
C TYR A 91 -0.43 0.96 -11.68
N LEU A 92 0.15 -0.05 -12.32
CA LEU A 92 1.59 -0.16 -12.51
C LEU A 92 2.10 0.93 -13.46
N VAL A 93 3.26 1.52 -13.15
CA VAL A 93 3.77 2.71 -13.88
C VAL A 93 4.09 2.44 -15.36
N HIS A 94 4.50 1.22 -15.73
CA HIS A 94 4.75 0.80 -17.11
C HIS A 94 4.81 -0.74 -17.22
N GLU A 95 4.78 -1.26 -18.45
CA GLU A 95 4.67 -2.70 -18.76
C GLU A 95 5.84 -3.57 -18.30
N ARG A 96 7.00 -3.00 -18.00
CA ARG A 96 8.20 -3.75 -17.59
C ARG A 96 8.57 -3.55 -16.11
N ILE A 97 7.70 -2.90 -15.32
CA ILE A 97 8.09 -2.58 -13.95
C ILE A 97 8.29 -3.82 -13.10
N ILE A 98 7.43 -4.83 -13.23
CA ILE A 98 7.55 -6.07 -12.46
C ILE A 98 8.80 -6.86 -12.89
N GLU A 99 9.07 -6.94 -14.19
CA GLU A 99 10.31 -7.52 -14.72
C GLU A 99 11.56 -6.83 -14.15
N ASN A 100 11.56 -5.48 -14.14
CA ASN A 100 12.67 -4.70 -13.63
C ASN A 100 12.89 -4.91 -12.12
N VAL A 101 11.81 -5.00 -11.34
CA VAL A 101 11.89 -5.30 -9.91
C VAL A 101 12.49 -6.68 -9.70
N PHE A 102 11.97 -7.71 -10.36
CA PHE A 102 12.42 -9.09 -10.17
C PHE A 102 13.55 -9.53 -11.10
N ALA A 103 14.23 -8.60 -11.79
CA ALA A 103 15.48 -8.88 -12.51
C ALA A 103 16.59 -9.40 -11.58
N ARG A 104 16.40 -9.28 -10.27
CA ARG A 104 17.28 -9.80 -9.22
C ARG A 104 16.49 -10.67 -8.25
N ASN A 105 17.17 -11.63 -7.65
CA ASN A 105 16.60 -12.37 -6.53
C ASN A 105 16.76 -11.56 -5.24
N TYR A 106 15.70 -11.52 -4.44
CA TYR A 106 15.68 -10.87 -3.13
C TYR A 106 15.48 -11.91 -2.04
N ALA A 107 16.22 -11.76 -0.96
CA ALA A 107 16.04 -12.55 0.26
C ALA A 107 15.13 -11.85 1.27
N GLU A 108 14.92 -10.54 1.08
CA GLU A 108 14.18 -9.70 1.99
C GLU A 108 12.68 -10.03 2.01
N ASP A 109 12.08 -9.83 3.16
CA ASP A 109 10.68 -10.13 3.42
C ASP A 109 9.72 -9.12 2.78
N ILE A 110 10.14 -7.85 2.71
CA ILE A 110 9.36 -6.76 2.12
C ILE A 110 10.27 -5.93 1.22
N ILE A 111 9.93 -5.87 -0.06
CA ILE A 111 10.59 -5.03 -1.07
C ILE A 111 9.64 -3.88 -1.38
N TYR A 112 10.09 -2.64 -1.33
CA TYR A 112 9.23 -1.49 -1.58
C TYR A 112 9.95 -0.41 -2.39
N GLY A 113 9.17 0.38 -3.11
CA GLY A 113 9.68 1.46 -3.96
C GLY A 113 8.96 2.78 -3.75
N ASP A 114 9.21 3.71 -4.67
CA ASP A 114 8.53 4.99 -4.72
C ASP A 114 7.14 4.86 -5.37
N MET A 115 6.31 5.88 -5.20
CA MET A 115 4.94 5.93 -5.70
C MET A 115 4.73 7.18 -6.55
N MET A 116 4.06 7.04 -7.67
CA MET A 116 3.46 8.19 -8.36
C MET A 116 2.08 8.44 -7.75
N VAL A 117 1.70 9.70 -7.56
CA VAL A 117 0.36 10.08 -7.08
C VAL A 117 -0.35 10.87 -8.15
N ASP A 118 -1.49 10.36 -8.61
CA ASP A 118 -2.37 11.04 -9.57
C ASP A 118 -3.42 11.86 -8.80
N TRP A 119 -3.19 13.17 -8.73
CA TRP A 119 -4.07 14.15 -8.08
C TRP A 119 -5.29 14.53 -8.92
N GLY A 120 -5.44 13.92 -10.09
CA GLY A 120 -6.43 14.32 -11.08
C GLY A 120 -6.01 15.54 -11.90
N ALA A 121 -6.83 15.89 -12.90
CA ALA A 121 -6.57 17.01 -13.84
C ALA A 121 -5.18 16.99 -14.49
N GLY A 122 -4.58 15.79 -14.66
CA GLY A 122 -3.25 15.63 -15.27
C GLY A 122 -2.07 15.95 -14.35
N LYS A 123 -2.31 16.21 -13.07
CA LYS A 123 -1.24 16.44 -12.09
C LYS A 123 -0.78 15.13 -11.47
N ILE A 124 0.41 14.67 -11.83
CA ILE A 124 1.06 13.49 -11.25
C ILE A 124 2.37 13.91 -10.60
N THR A 125 2.62 13.46 -9.36
CA THR A 125 3.86 13.71 -8.61
C THR A 125 4.54 12.41 -8.21
N LEU A 126 5.87 12.45 -8.11
CA LEU A 126 6.66 11.35 -7.54
C LEU A 126 6.80 11.56 -6.04
N GLU A 127 6.29 10.63 -5.27
CA GLU A 127 6.47 10.57 -3.82
C GLU A 127 7.50 9.49 -3.49
N LYS A 128 8.48 9.85 -2.66
CA LYS A 128 9.58 8.96 -2.31
C LYS A 128 9.39 8.33 -0.95
N MET A 129 9.52 7.01 -0.90
CA MET A 129 9.53 6.28 0.36
C MET A 129 10.82 6.51 1.15
N HIS A 130 10.72 6.32 2.46
CA HIS A 130 11.89 6.30 3.34
C HIS A 130 12.83 5.15 2.96
N LYS A 131 14.12 5.46 2.80
CA LYS A 131 15.14 4.44 2.43
C LYS A 131 15.32 3.36 3.49
N LYS A 132 15.00 3.67 4.73
CA LYS A 132 15.03 2.76 5.88
C LYS A 132 13.77 2.98 6.70
N ILE A 133 13.11 1.91 7.06
CA ILE A 133 11.92 1.93 7.91
C ILE A 133 12.36 1.65 9.33
N THR A 134 12.27 2.66 10.17
CA THR A 134 12.51 2.56 11.63
C THR A 134 11.22 2.83 12.39
N LEU A 135 11.23 2.65 13.70
CA LEU A 135 10.09 2.98 14.54
C LEU A 135 9.62 4.44 14.34
N TYR A 136 10.56 5.38 14.16
CA TYR A 136 10.21 6.78 13.96
C TYR A 136 9.56 7.03 12.59
N GLU A 137 10.08 6.45 11.50
CA GLU A 137 9.43 6.54 10.19
C GLU A 137 8.03 5.95 10.22
N MET A 138 7.83 4.80 10.88
CA MET A 138 6.49 4.21 11.05
C MET A 138 5.59 5.03 11.97
N TYR A 139 6.13 5.82 12.90
CA TYR A 139 5.34 6.72 13.73
C TYR A 139 4.78 7.90 12.94
N ILE A 140 5.57 8.50 12.05
CA ILE A 140 5.21 9.70 11.28
C ILE A 140 4.53 9.40 9.94
N ASP A 141 4.71 8.19 9.39
CA ASP A 141 4.24 7.78 8.06
C ASP A 141 3.84 6.29 8.08
N THR A 142 3.78 5.64 6.94
CA THR A 142 3.56 4.21 6.75
C THR A 142 4.40 3.69 5.59
N VAL A 143 4.52 2.37 5.47
CA VAL A 143 4.92 1.74 4.20
C VAL A 143 3.67 1.67 3.31
N TRP A 144 3.77 2.15 2.08
CA TRP A 144 2.62 2.21 1.17
C TRP A 144 2.38 0.87 0.48
N HIS A 145 1.21 0.28 0.68
CA HIS A 145 0.87 -1.04 0.14
C HIS A 145 0.93 -1.12 -1.40
N PRO A 146 0.56 -0.08 -2.20
CA PRO A 146 0.57 -0.22 -3.66
C PRO A 146 1.97 -0.27 -4.29
N VAL A 147 3.02 -0.07 -3.49
CA VAL A 147 4.41 -0.12 -3.93
C VAL A 147 5.24 -1.14 -3.14
N SER A 148 4.57 -2.07 -2.44
CA SER A 148 5.22 -3.01 -1.51
C SER A 148 4.94 -4.45 -1.91
N PHE A 149 6.01 -5.17 -2.25
CA PHE A 149 5.99 -6.61 -2.48
C PHE A 149 6.26 -7.30 -1.15
N ILE A 150 5.24 -7.91 -0.58
CA ILE A 150 5.25 -8.52 0.74
C ILE A 150 5.40 -10.04 0.57
N ARG A 151 6.41 -10.64 1.18
CA ARG A 151 6.57 -12.10 1.15
C ARG A 151 5.34 -12.75 1.78
N ARG A 152 4.63 -13.61 1.01
CA ARG A 152 3.38 -14.24 1.44
C ARG A 152 3.53 -15.00 2.77
N ALA A 153 4.68 -15.61 3.00
CA ALA A 153 4.98 -16.29 4.27
C ALA A 153 4.90 -15.39 5.52
N LEU A 154 4.98 -14.05 5.39
CA LEU A 154 4.77 -13.15 6.53
C LEU A 154 3.34 -13.19 7.04
N PHE A 155 2.36 -13.32 6.13
CA PHE A 155 0.95 -13.44 6.50
C PHE A 155 0.66 -14.78 7.19
N GLU A 156 1.31 -15.85 6.74
CA GLU A 156 1.22 -17.16 7.40
C GLU A 156 1.84 -17.11 8.80
N LYS A 157 2.97 -16.42 8.96
CA LYS A 157 3.74 -16.36 10.20
C LYS A 157 3.15 -15.39 11.23
N TYR A 158 2.69 -14.22 10.79
CA TYR A 158 2.27 -13.15 11.69
C TYR A 158 0.77 -12.89 11.67
N GLY A 159 0.01 -13.56 10.80
CA GLY A 159 -1.43 -13.38 10.61
C GLY A 159 -1.75 -12.34 9.53
N ASN A 160 -2.97 -12.43 9.03
CA ASN A 160 -3.52 -11.57 7.99
C ASN A 160 -3.76 -10.13 8.49
N TYR A 161 -4.34 -9.29 7.65
CA TYR A 161 -4.83 -7.97 8.06
C TYR A 161 -5.92 -8.10 9.12
N ASP A 162 -5.85 -7.26 10.16
CA ASP A 162 -6.85 -7.21 11.23
C ASP A 162 -8.10 -6.45 10.72
N GLU A 163 -9.19 -7.18 10.46
CA GLU A 163 -10.44 -6.66 9.90
C GLU A 163 -11.22 -5.75 10.86
N ASN A 164 -10.79 -5.62 12.12
CA ASN A 164 -11.36 -4.66 13.06
C ASN A 164 -10.93 -3.21 12.74
N PHE A 165 -9.84 -3.01 12.03
CA PHE A 165 -9.44 -1.70 11.51
C PHE A 165 -10.16 -1.41 10.18
N LYS A 166 -10.60 -0.17 10.03
CA LYS A 166 -11.26 0.30 8.79
C LYS A 166 -10.26 0.87 7.77
N ILE A 167 -9.15 1.46 8.26
CA ILE A 167 -8.25 2.26 7.42
C ILE A 167 -6.78 1.85 7.58
N VAL A 168 -6.37 1.36 8.75
CA VAL A 168 -4.94 1.20 9.08
C VAL A 168 -4.50 -0.25 9.31
N ALA A 169 -5.21 -1.27 8.82
CA ALA A 169 -4.77 -2.64 9.03
C ALA A 169 -3.49 -2.98 8.25
N ASP A 170 -3.24 -2.36 7.10
CA ASP A 170 -1.96 -2.45 6.38
C ASP A 170 -0.82 -1.79 7.18
N TYR A 171 -1.06 -0.61 7.75
CA TYR A 171 -0.13 0.03 8.69
C TYR A 171 0.16 -0.86 9.90
N GLU A 172 -0.87 -1.44 10.52
CA GLU A 172 -0.71 -2.39 11.65
C GLU A 172 0.13 -3.59 11.25
N PHE A 173 -0.15 -4.17 10.08
CA PHE A 173 0.61 -5.31 9.57
C PHE A 173 2.09 -4.96 9.34
N PHE A 174 2.40 -3.82 8.71
CA PHE A 174 3.78 -3.36 8.54
C PHE A 174 4.45 -3.06 9.87
N PHE A 175 3.74 -2.43 10.81
CA PHE A 175 4.25 -2.14 12.14
C PHE A 175 4.60 -3.45 12.89
N ARG A 176 3.67 -4.39 12.91
CA ARG A 176 3.84 -5.71 13.52
C ARG A 176 4.97 -6.50 12.87
N SER A 177 5.04 -6.51 11.55
CA SER A 177 6.04 -7.28 10.83
C SER A 177 7.44 -6.66 10.93
N ILE A 178 7.58 -5.37 10.66
CA ILE A 178 8.88 -4.70 10.54
C ILE A 178 9.43 -4.30 11.91
N ILE A 179 8.60 -3.63 12.74
CA ILE A 179 9.08 -3.04 13.99
C ILE A 179 9.11 -4.08 15.11
N ILE A 180 8.06 -4.86 15.25
CA ILE A 180 7.96 -5.82 16.35
C ILE A 180 8.71 -7.10 16.03
N ASN A 181 8.59 -7.61 14.81
CA ASN A 181 9.14 -8.91 14.42
C ASN A 181 10.40 -8.81 13.53
N SER A 182 10.92 -7.61 13.30
CA SER A 182 12.17 -7.37 12.55
C SER A 182 12.21 -8.00 11.15
N ALA A 183 11.06 -8.01 10.44
CA ALA A 183 11.02 -8.44 9.06
C ALA A 183 11.99 -7.60 8.22
N SER A 184 12.77 -8.26 7.37
CA SER A 184 13.79 -7.63 6.55
C SER A 184 13.17 -6.81 5.42
N THR A 185 13.74 -5.64 5.15
CA THR A 185 13.18 -4.70 4.16
C THR A 185 14.22 -4.27 3.13
N ARG A 186 13.79 -4.07 1.87
CA ARG A 186 14.61 -3.56 0.78
C ARG A 186 13.91 -2.39 0.08
N TYR A 187 14.51 -1.22 0.13
CA TYR A 187 14.09 -0.07 -0.66
C TYR A 187 14.68 -0.12 -2.07
N LEU A 188 13.84 0.13 -3.07
CA LEU A 188 14.21 0.31 -4.46
C LEU A 188 13.91 1.77 -4.87
N PRO A 189 14.90 2.54 -5.37
CA PRO A 189 14.69 3.93 -5.79
C PRO A 189 14.01 3.99 -7.18
N VAL A 190 12.84 3.39 -7.31
CA VAL A 190 12.04 3.31 -8.54
C VAL A 190 10.57 3.41 -8.20
N ALA A 191 9.81 4.16 -9.00
CA ALA A 191 8.36 4.18 -8.88
C ALA A 191 7.77 2.84 -9.35
N ILE A 192 6.91 2.25 -8.54
CA ILE A 192 6.29 0.94 -8.81
C ILE A 192 4.90 1.11 -9.40
N SER A 193 4.08 1.92 -8.76
CA SER A 193 2.69 2.14 -9.13
C SER A 193 2.30 3.61 -9.11
N VAL A 194 1.17 3.90 -9.71
CA VAL A 194 0.48 5.18 -9.60
C VAL A 194 -0.72 4.98 -8.70
N PHE A 195 -0.80 5.75 -7.64
CA PHE A 195 -1.92 5.79 -6.70
C PHE A 195 -2.95 6.80 -7.14
N GLY A 196 -4.20 6.39 -7.27
CA GLY A 196 -5.33 7.27 -7.55
C GLY A 196 -5.81 7.98 -6.27
N PHE A 197 -5.72 9.31 -6.23
CA PHE A 197 -6.03 10.10 -5.01
C PHE A 197 -7.53 10.20 -4.70
N ASN A 198 -8.36 9.27 -5.18
CA ASN A 198 -9.80 9.23 -4.92
C ASN A 198 -10.21 8.08 -3.98
N GLY A 199 -9.25 7.44 -3.32
CA GLY A 199 -9.46 6.29 -2.44
C GLY A 199 -9.89 6.67 -1.01
N LEU A 200 -10.26 5.65 -0.23
CA LEU A 200 -10.77 5.79 1.15
C LEU A 200 -9.74 6.45 2.08
N SER A 201 -8.45 6.14 1.93
CA SER A 201 -7.35 6.73 2.72
C SER A 201 -7.09 8.20 2.40
N SER A 202 -7.47 8.67 1.22
CA SER A 202 -7.34 10.07 0.81
C SER A 202 -8.53 10.94 1.19
N ASP A 203 -9.65 10.34 1.60
CA ASP A 203 -10.84 11.10 2.01
C ASP A 203 -10.60 11.82 3.34
N ALA A 204 -10.76 13.15 3.32
CA ALA A 204 -10.57 14.01 4.49
C ALA A 204 -11.48 13.63 5.67
N SER A 205 -12.66 13.05 5.40
CA SER A 205 -13.60 12.58 6.44
C SER A 205 -13.03 11.44 7.27
N ASN A 206 -12.10 10.66 6.72
CA ASN A 206 -11.50 9.51 7.37
C ASN A 206 -10.28 9.81 8.25
N LYS A 207 -9.74 11.03 8.20
CA LYS A 207 -8.52 11.41 8.97
C LYS A 207 -8.65 11.24 10.48
N ALA A 208 -9.83 11.49 11.03
CA ALA A 208 -10.06 11.31 12.46
C ALA A 208 -10.04 9.82 12.84
N THR A 209 -10.64 8.95 12.03
CA THR A 209 -10.65 7.50 12.21
C THR A 209 -9.24 6.94 12.06
N GLU A 210 -8.53 7.32 10.99
CA GLU A 210 -7.13 6.92 10.77
C GLU A 210 -6.25 7.25 11.97
N LYS A 211 -6.33 8.49 12.48
CA LYS A 211 -5.56 8.90 13.65
C LYS A 211 -5.90 8.08 14.90
N ALA A 212 -7.19 7.82 15.16
CA ALA A 212 -7.62 7.03 16.32
C ALA A 212 -7.14 5.58 16.21
N GLU A 213 -7.24 4.99 15.02
CA GLU A 213 -6.76 3.63 14.77
C GLU A 213 -5.24 3.52 14.91
N ARG A 214 -4.45 4.51 14.41
CA ARG A 214 -2.99 4.54 14.61
C ARG A 214 -2.62 4.61 16.08
N VAL A 215 -3.32 5.42 16.88
CA VAL A 215 -3.12 5.45 18.34
C VAL A 215 -3.41 4.08 18.96
N THR A 216 -4.44 3.37 18.49
CA THR A 216 -4.74 2.00 18.95
C THR A 216 -3.58 1.04 18.63
N VAL A 217 -2.99 1.13 17.43
CA VAL A 217 -1.81 0.33 17.05
C VAL A 217 -0.62 0.66 17.96
N TRP A 218 -0.33 1.95 18.21
CA TRP A 218 0.78 2.32 19.09
C TRP A 218 0.59 1.77 20.50
N LYS A 219 -0.58 1.94 21.10
CA LYS A 219 -0.90 1.41 22.43
C LYS A 219 -0.87 -0.12 22.50
N LYS A 220 -1.11 -0.81 21.39
CA LYS A 220 -1.00 -2.27 21.30
C LYS A 220 0.45 -2.75 21.40
N TYR A 221 1.41 -1.97 20.88
CA TYR A 221 2.78 -2.42 20.67
C TYR A 221 3.85 -1.64 21.41
N LEU A 222 3.57 -0.42 21.88
CA LEU A 222 4.54 0.47 22.52
C LEU A 222 4.10 0.82 23.94
N SER A 223 5.07 1.08 24.80
CA SER A 223 4.82 1.70 26.11
C SER A 223 4.53 3.21 25.96
N ASP A 224 3.86 3.79 26.95
CA ASP A 224 3.60 5.24 26.95
C ASP A 224 4.90 6.05 26.84
N SER A 225 5.95 5.64 27.54
CA SER A 225 7.25 6.33 27.47
C SER A 225 7.90 6.29 26.07
N GLN A 226 7.67 5.24 25.28
CA GLN A 226 8.12 5.16 23.89
C GLN A 226 7.30 6.11 23.01
N ILE A 227 5.99 6.16 23.20
CA ILE A 227 5.10 7.08 22.47
C ILE A 227 5.48 8.53 22.77
N ASP A 228 5.66 8.91 24.05
CA ASP A 228 6.07 10.24 24.47
C ASP A 228 7.42 10.65 23.83
N SER A 229 8.38 9.75 23.82
CA SER A 229 9.70 9.99 23.19
C SER A 229 9.60 10.23 21.67
N LEU A 230 8.69 9.55 20.98
CA LEU A 230 8.44 9.74 19.54
C LEU A 230 7.76 11.08 19.28
N GLU A 231 6.79 11.45 20.12
CA GLU A 231 6.10 12.74 20.05
C GLU A 231 7.08 13.90 20.27
N ASP A 232 7.95 13.83 21.29
CA ASP A 232 8.96 14.83 21.56
C ASP A 232 9.91 15.01 20.38
N LYS A 233 10.36 13.91 19.78
CA LYS A 233 11.22 13.94 18.58
C LYS A 233 10.51 14.64 17.41
N LEU A 234 9.24 14.32 17.17
CA LEU A 234 8.44 14.95 16.12
C LEU A 234 8.32 16.47 16.36
N GLN A 235 8.02 16.89 17.59
CA GLN A 235 7.91 18.30 17.96
C GLN A 235 9.23 19.05 17.77
N GLU A 236 10.36 18.43 18.09
CA GLU A 236 11.68 19.01 17.82
C GLU A 236 11.94 19.21 16.33
N GLU A 237 11.61 18.22 15.49
CA GLU A 237 11.77 18.34 14.04
C GLU A 237 10.90 19.45 13.45
N ILE A 238 9.65 19.55 13.88
CA ILE A 238 8.74 20.62 13.47
C ILE A 238 9.34 21.99 13.84
N LYS A 239 9.86 22.14 15.06
CA LYS A 239 10.51 23.39 15.51
C LYS A 239 11.74 23.73 14.66
N LYS A 240 12.59 22.73 14.31
CA LYS A 240 13.76 22.90 13.44
C LYS A 240 13.36 23.35 12.03
N LYS A 241 12.35 22.71 11.42
CA LYS A 241 11.82 23.07 10.08
C LYS A 241 11.25 24.50 10.07
N ARG A 242 10.48 24.90 11.09
CA ARG A 242 9.93 26.28 11.22
C ARG A 242 11.05 27.31 11.33
N LYS A 243 12.09 27.06 12.14
CA LYS A 243 13.25 27.98 12.27
C LYS A 243 14.00 28.14 10.94
N LEU A 244 14.20 27.03 10.21
CA LEU A 244 14.85 27.06 8.89
C LEU A 244 14.02 27.87 7.88
N PHE A 245 12.72 27.61 7.80
CA PHE A 245 11.79 28.33 6.92
C PHE A 245 11.82 29.84 7.20
N ASN A 246 11.74 30.24 8.45
CA ASN A 246 11.79 31.67 8.85
C ASN A 246 13.13 32.33 8.48
N ARG A 247 14.26 31.59 8.56
CA ARG A 247 15.56 32.11 8.12
C ARG A 247 15.61 32.32 6.59
N ILE A 248 15.03 31.39 5.82
CA ILE A 248 14.97 31.50 4.36
C ILE A 248 14.14 32.72 3.95
N ILE A 249 12.93 32.88 4.53
CA ILE A 249 12.06 34.03 4.25
C ILE A 249 12.77 35.35 4.59
N LYS A 250 13.47 35.41 5.75
CA LYS A 250 14.21 36.62 6.14
C LYS A 250 15.31 36.98 5.12
N LYS A 251 16.00 35.98 4.55
CA LYS A 251 17.03 36.19 3.51
C LYS A 251 16.45 36.62 2.16
N LEU A 252 15.21 36.24 1.83
CA LEU A 252 14.55 36.60 0.58
C LEU A 252 13.92 38.02 0.63
N ARG A 253 13.81 38.61 1.82
CA ARG A 253 13.24 39.95 2.04
C ARG A 253 14.32 41.05 2.23
N CYS A 254 15.58 40.68 2.24
CA CYS A 254 16.76 41.57 2.20
C CYS A 254 17.38 41.54 0.82
#